data_22586d66bacccba7f46533d2fdc678df
#
_entry.id   22586d66bacccba7f46533d2fdc678df
#
_cell.length_a   1.000
_cell.length_b   1.000
_cell.length_c   1.000
_cell.angle_alpha   90.00
_cell.angle_beta   90.00
_cell.angle_gamma   90.00
#
_symmetry.space_group_name_H-M   'P 1'
#
loop_
_entity.id
_entity.type
_entity.pdbx_description
1 polymer ?
#
loop_
_entity_poly.entity_id
_entity_poly.type
_entity_poly.pdbx_seq_one_letter_code
_entity_poly.pdbx_strand_id
1 'polypeptide(L)'
;MLFLDNNKISPTGAVALAECLKNKQDLRVLNIDHNHIGPVGAQKVAEQLRNNYGLSKLYCDSNDIGEVGCEALAECMEMMDSLKKVCLENNCIRDAGAIALSRALEDNDTLLSLHLENNEISCEGASALGEMLSNKFKLSKLNLNNNPIGDEGFAKIAEGLADIETLRIITLANTQVTK
;
A
#
# COMPACT_ATOMS: atom_id res chain seq x y z
N MET A 1 3.67 -19.10 -4.74
CA MET A 1 3.97 -17.82 -5.39
C MET A 1 3.21 -17.78 -6.71
N LEU A 2 2.62 -16.63 -7.03
CA LEU A 2 1.89 -16.40 -8.28
C LEU A 2 2.40 -15.08 -8.90
N PHE A 3 2.88 -15.14 -10.12
CA PHE A 3 3.40 -14.01 -10.88
C PHE A 3 2.55 -13.83 -12.14
N LEU A 4 1.87 -12.70 -12.24
CA LEU A 4 0.98 -12.32 -13.35
C LEU A 4 1.27 -10.89 -13.83
N ASP A 5 2.46 -10.40 -13.53
CA ASP A 5 2.88 -9.06 -13.90
C ASP A 5 2.97 -8.86 -15.42
N ASN A 6 2.88 -7.61 -15.86
CA ASN A 6 3.00 -7.21 -17.25
C ASN A 6 2.01 -7.93 -18.20
N ASN A 7 0.74 -8.01 -17.78
CA ASN A 7 -0.35 -8.52 -18.58
C ASN A 7 -1.41 -7.42 -18.86
N LYS A 8 -2.56 -7.82 -19.32
CA LYS A 8 -3.72 -6.96 -19.56
C LYS A 8 -4.94 -7.46 -18.77
N ILE A 9 -4.70 -7.87 -17.51
CA ILE A 9 -5.79 -8.34 -16.65
C ILE A 9 -6.71 -7.16 -16.37
N SER A 10 -7.92 -7.23 -16.91
CA SER A 10 -8.99 -6.25 -16.71
C SER A 10 -9.66 -6.44 -15.35
N PRO A 11 -10.55 -5.54 -14.92
CA PRO A 11 -11.35 -5.76 -13.71
C PRO A 11 -12.11 -7.09 -13.71
N THR A 12 -12.64 -7.50 -14.87
CA THR A 12 -13.29 -8.81 -15.01
C THR A 12 -12.31 -9.97 -14.84
N GLY A 13 -11.10 -9.84 -15.40
CA GLY A 13 -10.04 -10.83 -15.20
C GLY A 13 -9.59 -10.91 -13.74
N ALA A 14 -9.56 -9.78 -13.04
CA ALA A 14 -9.23 -9.73 -11.62
C ALA A 14 -10.30 -10.41 -10.74
N VAL A 15 -11.58 -10.34 -11.10
CA VAL A 15 -12.65 -11.13 -10.45
C VAL A 15 -12.39 -12.63 -10.60
N ALA A 16 -12.03 -13.08 -11.80
CA ALA A 16 -11.69 -14.50 -12.03
C ALA A 16 -10.42 -14.91 -11.26
N LEU A 17 -9.42 -14.03 -11.18
CA LEU A 17 -8.25 -14.23 -10.34
C LEU A 17 -8.64 -14.37 -8.86
N ALA A 18 -9.51 -13.50 -8.35
CA ALA A 18 -9.99 -13.55 -6.97
C ALA A 18 -10.60 -14.92 -6.64
N GLU A 19 -11.45 -15.47 -7.51
CA GLU A 19 -12.00 -16.83 -7.34
C GLU A 19 -10.90 -17.91 -7.29
N CYS A 20 -9.82 -17.74 -8.05
CA CYS A 20 -8.67 -18.65 -7.99
C CYS A 20 -7.90 -18.52 -6.67
N LEU A 21 -7.91 -17.36 -6.02
CA LEU A 21 -7.22 -17.11 -4.75
C LEU A 21 -7.97 -17.65 -3.52
N LYS A 22 -9.27 -17.87 -3.62
CA LYS A 22 -10.20 -18.24 -2.53
C LYS A 22 -9.71 -19.35 -1.61
N ASN A 23 -8.92 -20.30 -2.11
CA ASN A 23 -8.42 -21.45 -1.32
C ASN A 23 -6.89 -21.51 -1.29
N LYS A 24 -6.20 -20.40 -1.56
CA LYS A 24 -4.74 -20.36 -1.63
C LYS A 24 -4.13 -19.79 -0.33
N GLN A 25 -4.47 -20.39 0.81
CA GLN A 25 -4.03 -19.94 2.13
C GLN A 25 -2.51 -19.91 2.31
N ASP A 26 -1.79 -20.76 1.55
CA ASP A 26 -0.32 -20.83 1.59
C ASP A 26 0.38 -19.97 0.52
N LEU A 27 -0.35 -19.09 -0.17
CA LEU A 27 0.26 -18.19 -1.15
C LEU A 27 1.17 -17.19 -0.42
N ARG A 28 2.45 -17.19 -0.76
CA ARG A 28 3.49 -16.36 -0.12
C ARG A 28 3.76 -15.06 -0.86
N VAL A 29 3.62 -15.06 -2.16
CA VAL A 29 3.90 -13.93 -3.04
C VAL A 29 2.81 -13.86 -4.10
N LEU A 30 2.17 -12.72 -4.20
CA LEU A 30 1.29 -12.34 -5.31
C LEU A 30 1.91 -11.15 -6.03
N ASN A 31 2.20 -11.31 -7.30
CA ASN A 31 2.62 -10.23 -8.18
C ASN A 31 1.63 -10.09 -9.33
N ILE A 32 0.96 -8.93 -9.36
CA ILE A 32 -0.01 -8.52 -10.37
C ILE A 32 0.34 -7.13 -10.94
N ASP A 33 1.60 -6.70 -10.82
CA ASP A 33 2.06 -5.41 -11.31
C ASP A 33 1.74 -5.22 -12.81
N HIS A 34 1.57 -3.96 -13.22
CA HIS A 34 1.39 -3.58 -14.62
C HIS A 34 0.25 -4.35 -15.33
N ASN A 35 -0.94 -4.24 -14.76
CA ASN A 35 -2.20 -4.73 -15.32
C ASN A 35 -3.24 -3.59 -15.36
N HIS A 36 -4.52 -3.92 -15.52
CA HIS A 36 -5.64 -2.98 -15.53
C HIS A 36 -6.74 -3.44 -14.56
N ILE A 37 -6.34 -3.79 -13.34
CA ILE A 37 -7.21 -4.43 -12.34
C ILE A 37 -8.36 -3.50 -11.92
N GLY A 38 -8.07 -2.21 -11.78
CA GLY A 38 -9.03 -1.20 -11.38
C GLY A 38 -9.56 -1.37 -9.95
N PRO A 39 -10.40 -0.43 -9.48
CA PRO A 39 -10.91 -0.45 -8.10
C PRO A 39 -11.72 -1.70 -7.79
N VAL A 40 -12.62 -2.10 -8.70
CA VAL A 40 -13.49 -3.29 -8.51
C VAL A 40 -12.67 -4.58 -8.45
N GLY A 41 -11.66 -4.72 -9.32
CA GLY A 41 -10.77 -5.87 -9.29
C GLY A 41 -9.95 -5.95 -8.01
N ALA A 42 -9.42 -4.82 -7.55
CA ALA A 42 -8.69 -4.73 -6.30
C ALA A 42 -9.54 -5.13 -5.09
N GLN A 43 -10.81 -4.64 -5.02
CA GLN A 43 -11.75 -5.06 -3.98
C GLN A 43 -11.96 -6.58 -3.97
N LYS A 44 -12.18 -7.19 -5.14
CA LYS A 44 -12.41 -8.64 -5.24
C LYS A 44 -11.17 -9.46 -4.85
N VAL A 45 -9.99 -9.01 -5.24
CA VAL A 45 -8.74 -9.63 -4.81
C VAL A 45 -8.57 -9.50 -3.29
N ALA A 46 -8.78 -8.31 -2.73
CA ALA A 46 -8.70 -8.07 -1.29
C ALA A 46 -9.66 -8.96 -0.49
N GLU A 47 -10.94 -9.10 -0.92
CA GLU A 47 -11.91 -9.98 -0.30
C GLU A 47 -11.40 -11.44 -0.15
N GLN A 48 -10.69 -11.95 -1.13
CA GLN A 48 -10.19 -13.33 -1.09
C GLN A 48 -8.87 -13.45 -0.31
N LEU A 49 -8.06 -12.40 -0.30
CA LEU A 49 -6.81 -12.38 0.45
C LEU A 49 -7.02 -12.32 1.97
N ARG A 50 -8.19 -11.85 2.46
CA ARG A 50 -8.53 -11.85 3.90
C ARG A 50 -8.37 -13.23 4.58
N ASN A 51 -8.51 -14.31 3.81
CA ASN A 51 -8.35 -15.68 4.31
C ASN A 51 -6.96 -16.27 4.02
N ASN A 52 -6.02 -15.45 3.55
CA ASN A 52 -4.65 -15.88 3.30
C ASN A 52 -3.74 -15.48 4.47
N TYR A 53 -3.32 -16.43 5.24
CA TYR A 53 -2.44 -16.22 6.41
C TYR A 53 -0.95 -16.33 6.07
N GLY A 54 -0.62 -16.63 4.82
CA GLY A 54 0.75 -16.88 4.38
C GLY A 54 1.38 -15.77 3.54
N LEU A 55 0.59 -14.82 3.02
CA LEU A 55 1.08 -13.81 2.09
C LEU A 55 2.10 -12.90 2.76
N SER A 56 3.30 -12.90 2.23
CA SER A 56 4.38 -12.06 2.74
C SER A 56 4.76 -10.91 1.81
N LYS A 57 4.41 -11.00 0.53
CA LYS A 57 4.66 -9.93 -0.45
C LYS A 57 3.49 -9.77 -1.40
N LEU A 58 3.02 -8.54 -1.51
CA LEU A 58 1.98 -8.11 -2.45
C LEU A 58 2.56 -7.04 -3.37
N TYR A 59 2.54 -7.28 -4.66
CA TYR A 59 2.96 -6.37 -5.70
C TYR A 59 1.77 -6.04 -6.59
N CYS A 60 1.35 -4.77 -6.61
CA CYS A 60 0.18 -4.26 -7.32
C CYS A 60 0.48 -2.95 -8.04
N ASP A 61 1.74 -2.68 -8.40
CA ASP A 61 2.13 -1.43 -9.04
C ASP A 61 1.41 -1.25 -10.39
N SER A 62 1.04 -0.01 -10.74
CA SER A 62 0.46 0.34 -12.04
C SER A 62 -0.78 -0.50 -12.39
N ASN A 63 -1.85 -0.36 -11.61
CA ASN A 63 -3.08 -1.14 -11.77
C ASN A 63 -4.37 -0.30 -11.75
N ASP A 64 -4.29 1.02 -11.69
CA ASP A 64 -5.44 1.92 -11.61
C ASP A 64 -6.39 1.60 -10.43
N ILE A 65 -5.83 1.20 -9.29
CA ILE A 65 -6.58 0.72 -8.10
C ILE A 65 -7.51 1.80 -7.54
N GLY A 66 -7.06 3.06 -7.54
CA GLY A 66 -7.81 4.18 -7.00
C GLY A 66 -8.01 4.13 -5.48
N GLU A 67 -8.72 5.12 -4.95
CA GLU A 67 -9.01 5.24 -3.52
C GLU A 67 -9.78 4.04 -2.98
N VAL A 68 -10.88 3.69 -3.63
CA VAL A 68 -11.80 2.61 -3.21
C VAL A 68 -11.12 1.24 -3.22
N GLY A 69 -10.29 0.96 -4.22
CA GLY A 69 -9.53 -0.28 -4.28
C GLY A 69 -8.46 -0.35 -3.20
N CYS A 70 -7.81 0.79 -2.90
CA CYS A 70 -6.83 0.90 -1.83
C CYS A 70 -7.46 0.73 -0.45
N GLU A 71 -8.63 1.32 -0.19
CA GLU A 71 -9.39 1.11 1.05
C GLU A 71 -9.66 -0.39 1.30
N ALA A 72 -10.13 -1.10 0.29
CA ALA A 72 -10.39 -2.54 0.41
C ALA A 72 -9.11 -3.36 0.67
N LEU A 73 -7.98 -2.98 0.05
CA LEU A 73 -6.68 -3.59 0.33
C LEU A 73 -6.20 -3.27 1.76
N ALA A 74 -6.39 -2.03 2.22
CA ALA A 74 -6.04 -1.62 3.58
C ALA A 74 -6.81 -2.43 4.63
N GLU A 75 -8.13 -2.55 4.51
CA GLU A 75 -8.96 -3.41 5.37
C GLU A 75 -8.51 -4.88 5.36
N CYS A 76 -8.06 -5.37 4.21
CA CYS A 76 -7.51 -6.72 4.11
C CYS A 76 -6.18 -6.82 4.87
N MET A 77 -5.31 -5.81 4.76
CA MET A 77 -3.98 -5.78 5.39
C MET A 77 -4.06 -5.73 6.92
N GLU A 78 -5.09 -5.11 7.50
CA GLU A 78 -5.36 -5.11 8.95
C GLU A 78 -5.43 -6.53 9.54
N MET A 79 -5.88 -7.50 8.73
CA MET A 79 -6.05 -8.91 9.14
C MET A 79 -4.83 -9.79 8.80
N MET A 80 -3.74 -9.22 8.26
CA MET A 80 -2.62 -10.00 7.71
C MET A 80 -1.35 -9.91 8.54
N ASP A 81 -1.13 -10.89 9.42
CA ASP A 81 0.04 -10.97 10.31
C ASP A 81 1.33 -11.50 9.63
N SER A 82 1.29 -11.79 8.34
CA SER A 82 2.45 -12.32 7.60
C SER A 82 3.03 -11.36 6.57
N LEU A 83 2.31 -10.26 6.28
CA LEU A 83 2.65 -9.35 5.19
C LEU A 83 3.85 -8.46 5.56
N LYS A 84 4.91 -8.54 4.75
CA LYS A 84 6.18 -7.83 4.99
C LYS A 84 6.48 -6.78 3.93
N LYS A 85 5.93 -6.90 2.75
CA LYS A 85 6.14 -5.95 1.67
C LYS A 85 4.87 -5.71 0.86
N VAL A 86 4.56 -4.43 0.64
CA VAL A 86 3.47 -3.97 -0.22
C VAL A 86 4.02 -2.95 -1.22
N CYS A 87 3.72 -3.15 -2.49
CA CYS A 87 3.99 -2.23 -3.57
C CYS A 87 2.67 -1.80 -4.21
N LEU A 88 2.42 -0.49 -4.21
CA LEU A 88 1.21 0.16 -4.73
C LEU A 88 1.57 1.40 -5.56
N GLU A 89 2.75 1.42 -6.19
CA GLU A 89 3.20 2.56 -6.98
C GLU A 89 2.26 2.79 -8.19
N ASN A 90 2.06 4.04 -8.61
CA ASN A 90 1.25 4.41 -9.78
C ASN A 90 -0.20 3.86 -9.74
N ASN A 91 -0.96 4.16 -8.68
CA ASN A 91 -2.32 3.63 -8.51
C ASN A 91 -3.39 4.68 -8.22
N CYS A 92 -3.08 5.97 -8.21
CA CYS A 92 -4.02 7.07 -7.94
C CYS A 92 -4.77 6.89 -6.61
N ILE A 93 -4.10 6.42 -5.56
CA ILE A 93 -4.75 6.11 -4.26
C ILE A 93 -5.09 7.36 -3.45
N ARG A 94 -4.48 8.50 -3.73
CA ARG A 94 -4.72 9.81 -3.15
C ARG A 94 -4.74 9.82 -1.61
N ASP A 95 -5.28 10.88 -1.03
CA ASP A 95 -5.31 11.03 0.42
C ASP A 95 -6.22 10.01 1.10
N ALA A 96 -7.39 9.70 0.52
CA ALA A 96 -8.31 8.72 1.10
C ALA A 96 -7.68 7.33 1.23
N GLY A 97 -6.98 6.87 0.20
CA GLY A 97 -6.25 5.60 0.25
C GLY A 97 -5.07 5.62 1.24
N ALA A 98 -4.33 6.72 1.31
CA ALA A 98 -3.23 6.88 2.27
C ALA A 98 -3.74 6.88 3.73
N ILE A 99 -4.86 7.55 4.00
CA ILE A 99 -5.54 7.54 5.31
C ILE A 99 -6.01 6.14 5.68
N ALA A 100 -6.62 5.42 4.73
CA ALA A 100 -7.06 4.04 4.95
C ALA A 100 -5.88 3.11 5.29
N LEU A 101 -4.77 3.22 4.54
CA LEU A 101 -3.54 2.48 4.82
C LEU A 101 -2.96 2.83 6.21
N SER A 102 -2.95 4.12 6.56
CA SER A 102 -2.45 4.57 7.86
C SER A 102 -3.22 3.95 9.02
N ARG A 103 -4.56 3.94 8.94
CA ARG A 103 -5.42 3.31 9.95
C ARG A 103 -5.22 1.80 10.04
N ALA A 104 -5.23 1.11 8.90
CA ALA A 104 -5.06 -0.33 8.85
C ALA A 104 -3.69 -0.82 9.36
N LEU A 105 -2.69 0.05 9.31
CA LEU A 105 -1.32 -0.26 9.72
C LEU A 105 -0.97 0.30 11.11
N GLU A 106 -1.86 0.98 11.79
CA GLU A 106 -1.61 1.64 13.08
C GLU A 106 -1.02 0.68 14.13
N ASP A 107 -1.58 -0.51 14.25
CA ASP A 107 -1.13 -1.58 15.16
C ASP A 107 -0.35 -2.70 14.43
N ASN A 108 -0.01 -2.51 13.15
CA ASN A 108 0.68 -3.54 12.38
C ASN A 108 2.17 -3.58 12.74
N ASP A 109 2.63 -4.72 13.22
CA ASP A 109 4.03 -4.93 13.60
C ASP A 109 4.80 -5.85 12.65
N THR A 110 4.24 -6.18 11.49
CA THR A 110 4.81 -7.14 10.54
C THR A 110 5.31 -6.51 9.24
N LEU A 111 4.71 -5.41 8.77
CA LEU A 111 5.08 -4.78 7.52
C LEU A 111 6.45 -4.07 7.65
N LEU A 112 7.36 -4.39 6.73
CA LEU A 112 8.72 -3.85 6.70
C LEU A 112 8.95 -2.86 5.57
N SER A 113 8.17 -2.93 4.51
CA SER A 113 8.38 -2.11 3.31
C SER A 113 7.06 -1.73 2.65
N LEU A 114 6.83 -0.42 2.51
CA LEU A 114 5.65 0.16 1.86
C LEU A 114 6.09 1.11 0.75
N HIS A 115 5.59 0.88 -0.45
CA HIS A 115 5.90 1.67 -1.64
C HIS A 115 4.63 2.34 -2.16
N LEU A 116 4.62 3.68 -2.14
CA LEU A 116 3.48 4.55 -2.49
C LEU A 116 3.86 5.63 -3.51
N GLU A 117 4.90 5.42 -4.30
CA GLU A 117 5.37 6.38 -5.30
C GLU A 117 4.28 6.69 -6.35
N ASN A 118 4.20 7.94 -6.83
CA ASN A 118 3.24 8.37 -7.87
C ASN A 118 1.77 8.03 -7.54
N ASN A 119 1.27 8.47 -6.40
CA ASN A 119 -0.10 8.17 -5.96
C ASN A 119 -0.98 9.39 -5.69
N GLU A 120 -0.54 10.58 -6.06
CA GLU A 120 -1.29 11.82 -5.85
C GLU A 120 -1.61 12.10 -4.36
N ILE A 121 -0.75 11.60 -3.44
CA ILE A 121 -0.88 11.83 -2.00
C ILE A 121 -0.44 13.26 -1.69
N SER A 122 -1.34 14.04 -1.07
CA SER A 122 -1.09 15.41 -0.69
C SER A 122 -0.74 15.55 0.81
N CYS A 123 -0.84 16.76 1.31
CA CYS A 123 -0.61 17.10 2.72
C CYS A 123 -1.49 16.27 3.67
N GLU A 124 -2.76 16.03 3.33
CA GLU A 124 -3.70 15.31 4.21
C GLU A 124 -3.31 13.83 4.36
N GLY A 125 -3.06 13.13 3.26
CA GLY A 125 -2.60 11.74 3.28
C GLY A 125 -1.22 11.59 3.92
N ALA A 126 -0.31 12.54 3.67
CA ALA A 126 1.01 12.57 4.28
C ALA A 126 0.94 12.78 5.81
N SER A 127 0.00 13.60 6.30
CA SER A 127 -0.23 13.79 7.73
C SER A 127 -0.65 12.48 8.40
N ALA A 128 -1.60 11.75 7.81
CA ALA A 128 -2.03 10.46 8.34
C ALA A 128 -0.89 9.43 8.35
N LEU A 129 -0.05 9.40 7.31
CA LEU A 129 1.14 8.55 7.28
C LEU A 129 2.16 8.95 8.35
N GLY A 130 2.33 10.25 8.64
CA GLY A 130 3.18 10.76 9.71
C GLY A 130 2.68 10.30 11.09
N GLU A 131 1.37 10.39 11.34
CA GLU A 131 0.75 9.90 12.59
C GLU A 131 0.95 8.39 12.76
N MET A 132 0.74 7.60 11.71
CA MET A 132 1.01 6.16 11.71
C MET A 132 2.47 5.87 12.09
N LEU A 133 3.43 6.62 11.55
CA LEU A 133 4.85 6.41 11.84
C LEU A 133 5.19 6.61 13.32
N SER A 134 4.48 7.48 14.06
CA SER A 134 4.71 7.73 15.49
C SER A 134 4.32 6.56 16.40
N ASN A 135 3.55 5.58 15.92
CA ASN A 135 2.98 4.46 16.71
C ASN A 135 3.89 3.22 16.81
N LYS A 136 5.21 3.38 16.98
CA LYS A 136 6.18 2.26 17.16
C LYS A 136 6.15 1.19 16.07
N PHE A 137 5.89 1.59 14.87
CA PHE A 137 5.77 0.73 13.71
C PHE A 137 7.11 0.10 13.30
N LYS A 138 7.13 -1.16 12.86
CA LYS A 138 8.36 -1.87 12.44
C LYS A 138 8.80 -1.57 11.01
N LEU A 139 8.19 -0.59 10.35
CA LEU A 139 8.52 -0.24 8.98
C LEU A 139 10.01 0.13 8.86
N SER A 140 10.68 -0.47 7.93
CA SER A 140 12.09 -0.17 7.64
C SER A 140 12.28 0.61 6.35
N LYS A 141 11.30 0.59 5.45
CA LYS A 141 11.34 1.32 4.19
C LYS A 141 9.97 1.90 3.83
N LEU A 142 9.94 3.22 3.56
CA LEU A 142 8.79 3.95 3.02
C LEU A 142 9.22 4.73 1.77
N ASN A 143 8.53 4.53 0.65
CA ASN A 143 8.75 5.30 -0.57
C ASN A 143 7.51 6.16 -0.86
N LEU A 144 7.69 7.48 -0.86
CA LEU A 144 6.67 8.50 -1.12
C LEU A 144 7.05 9.43 -2.29
N ASN A 145 8.03 9.06 -3.11
CA ASN A 145 8.48 9.88 -4.22
C ASN A 145 7.30 10.30 -5.14
N ASN A 146 7.43 11.45 -5.77
CA ASN A 146 6.48 11.93 -6.77
C ASN A 146 5.03 12.03 -6.25
N ASN A 147 4.84 12.43 -4.99
CA ASN A 147 3.56 12.77 -4.40
C ASN A 147 3.54 14.25 -4.01
N PRO A 148 2.46 15.01 -4.23
CA PRO A 148 2.41 16.45 -3.96
C PRO A 148 2.22 16.76 -2.47
N ILE A 149 3.11 16.26 -1.61
CA ILE A 149 3.03 16.32 -0.14
C ILE A 149 3.12 17.75 0.39
N GLY A 150 3.99 18.57 -0.19
CA GLY A 150 4.23 19.95 0.26
C GLY A 150 4.90 20.07 1.63
N ASP A 151 5.13 21.30 2.06
CA ASP A 151 5.86 21.58 3.31
C ASP A 151 5.10 21.14 4.56
N GLU A 152 3.77 21.32 4.59
CA GLU A 152 2.94 20.95 5.75
C GLU A 152 2.91 19.41 5.93
N GLY A 153 2.69 18.66 4.85
CA GLY A 153 2.70 17.21 4.89
C GLY A 153 4.08 16.65 5.26
N PHE A 154 5.15 17.27 4.75
CA PHE A 154 6.50 16.90 5.14
C PHE A 154 6.77 17.14 6.62
N ALA A 155 6.29 18.28 7.18
CA ALA A 155 6.43 18.56 8.61
C ALA A 155 5.78 17.46 9.46
N LYS A 156 4.60 16.97 9.07
CA LYS A 156 3.91 15.87 9.76
C LYS A 156 4.65 14.53 9.66
N ILE A 157 5.20 14.22 8.49
CA ILE A 157 6.09 13.06 8.35
C ILE A 157 7.32 13.20 9.26
N ALA A 158 7.94 14.38 9.29
CA ALA A 158 9.12 14.64 10.13
C ALA A 158 8.81 14.51 11.63
N GLU A 159 7.64 14.99 12.08
CA GLU A 159 7.15 14.76 13.45
C GLU A 159 7.04 13.25 13.75
N GLY A 160 6.42 12.47 12.87
CA GLY A 160 6.29 11.02 13.02
C GLY A 160 7.62 10.25 13.01
N LEU A 161 8.64 10.82 12.37
CA LEU A 161 9.98 10.22 12.31
C LEU A 161 10.81 10.45 13.58
N ALA A 162 10.45 11.43 14.44
CA ALA A 162 11.28 11.85 15.56
C ALA A 162 11.61 10.72 16.54
N ASP A 163 10.66 9.81 16.77
CA ASP A 163 10.78 8.73 17.75
C ASP A 163 10.91 7.33 17.14
N ILE A 164 11.02 7.23 15.79
CA ILE A 164 11.08 5.94 15.10
C ILE A 164 12.52 5.46 14.92
N GLU A 165 12.89 4.35 15.54
CA GLU A 165 14.22 3.74 15.43
C GLU A 165 14.34 2.69 14.31
N THR A 166 13.22 2.22 13.78
CA THR A 166 13.17 1.08 12.84
C THR A 166 13.31 1.49 11.38
N LEU A 167 12.87 2.71 11.02
CA LEU A 167 12.89 3.19 9.64
C LEU A 167 14.33 3.50 9.21
N ARG A 168 14.79 2.80 8.18
CA ARG A 168 16.15 2.94 7.62
C ARG A 168 16.17 3.73 6.33
N ILE A 169 15.08 3.68 5.58
CA ILE A 169 14.97 4.32 4.26
C ILE A 169 13.60 4.98 4.15
N ILE A 170 13.62 6.30 3.97
CA ILE A 170 12.47 7.05 3.47
C ILE A 170 12.90 7.81 2.22
N THR A 171 12.07 7.80 1.19
CA THR A 171 12.33 8.56 -0.04
C THR A 171 11.19 9.51 -0.33
N LEU A 172 11.53 10.79 -0.55
CA LEU A 172 10.63 11.93 -0.70
C LEU A 172 11.06 12.83 -1.88
N ALA A 173 11.59 12.23 -2.94
CA ALA A 173 11.97 12.99 -4.13
C ALA A 173 10.73 13.51 -4.88
N ASN A 174 10.78 14.73 -5.39
CA ASN A 174 9.71 15.38 -6.14
C ASN A 174 8.38 15.47 -5.36
N THR A 175 8.42 15.83 -4.08
CA THR A 175 7.26 15.92 -3.19
C THR A 175 6.79 17.37 -2.95
N GLN A 176 7.27 18.32 -3.76
CA GLN A 176 6.94 19.75 -3.67
C GLN A 176 7.31 20.41 -2.32
N VAL A 177 8.22 19.79 -1.58
CA VAL A 177 8.80 20.38 -0.36
C VAL A 177 9.75 21.49 -0.79
N THR A 178 9.56 22.67 -0.21
CA THR A 178 10.38 23.86 -0.44
C THR A 178 11.36 24.12 0.71
N LYS A 179 12.12 25.17 0.64
CA LYS A 179 13.10 25.52 1.68
C LYS A 179 12.45 26.30 2.82
#